data_f3ba668770cb8b2a698d1241bc712a3d
#
_entry.id   f3ba668770cb8b2a698d1241bc712a3d
#
_cell.length_a   1.000
_cell.length_b   1.000
_cell.length_c   1.000
_cell.angle_alpha   90.00
_cell.angle_beta   90.00
_cell.angle_gamma   90.00
#
_symmetry.space_group_name_H-M   'P 1'
#
loop_
_entity.id
_entity.type
_entity.pdbx_description
1 polymer ?
#
loop_
_entity_poly.entity_id
_entity_poly.type
_entity_poly.pdbx_seq_one_letter_code
_entity_poly.pdbx_strand_id
1 'polypeptide(L)'
;DSNLMLINFFRQLTGRLDELINLARPLFENRNNSRSYYELRSSYNWLNSVITRHHSSLIALEAAAAFLYLNRHGYNGLYRVNRKGEFNVPFGKYAEPYFPEAEMRLFAEKASDTKAVFIHSDFRQSIPDVMQLAHDAVIYCDPPYIPASDTANFTAYGKPFTLDDHRALVAALVAVNRQ
;
A
#
# COMPACT_ATOMS: atom_id res chain seq x y z
N ASP A 1 4.43 7.27 1.27
CA ASP A 1 4.29 6.48 0.03
C ASP A 1 3.19 7.06 -0.86
N SER A 2 3.35 6.96 -2.18
CA SER A 2 2.38 7.45 -3.17
C SER A 2 1.24 6.45 -3.46
N ASN A 3 1.27 5.25 -2.91
CA ASN A 3 0.20 4.27 -3.04
C ASN A 3 -0.88 4.48 -1.98
N LEU A 4 -1.96 5.15 -2.38
CA LEU A 4 -3.09 5.43 -1.48
C LEU A 4 -3.67 4.17 -0.82
N MET A 5 -3.78 3.06 -1.57
CA MET A 5 -4.41 1.83 -1.06
C MET A 5 -3.53 1.14 -0.02
N LEU A 6 -2.20 1.19 -0.18
CA LEU A 6 -1.25 0.71 0.81
C LEU A 6 -1.31 1.57 2.09
N ILE A 7 -1.29 2.88 1.94
CA ILE A 7 -1.41 3.80 3.09
C ILE A 7 -2.76 3.65 3.79
N ASN A 8 -3.85 3.49 3.03
CA ASN A 8 -5.15 3.20 3.60
C ASN A 8 -5.12 1.89 4.41
N PHE A 9 -4.53 0.82 3.87
CA PHE A 9 -4.40 -0.45 4.59
C PHE A 9 -3.68 -0.25 5.94
N PHE A 10 -2.53 0.42 5.97
CA PHE A 10 -1.81 0.67 7.22
C PHE A 10 -2.60 1.55 8.20
N ARG A 11 -3.33 2.55 7.71
CA ARG A 11 -4.20 3.39 8.57
C ARG A 11 -5.35 2.60 9.20
N GLN A 12 -6.00 1.71 8.43
CA GLN A 12 -7.04 0.84 8.98
C GLN A 12 -6.45 -0.21 9.94
N LEU A 13 -5.29 -0.77 9.59
CA LEU A 13 -4.58 -1.74 10.43
C LEU A 13 -4.20 -1.17 11.81
N THR A 14 -3.83 0.10 11.88
CA THR A 14 -3.42 0.74 13.15
C THR A 14 -4.56 1.45 13.87
N GLY A 15 -5.58 1.91 13.15
CA GLY A 15 -6.69 2.67 13.75
C GLY A 15 -7.96 1.85 14.00
N ARG A 16 -8.15 0.72 13.28
CA ARG A 16 -9.39 -0.08 13.32
C ARG A 16 -9.10 -1.59 13.18
N LEU A 17 -8.09 -2.08 13.91
CA LEU A 17 -7.56 -3.43 13.77
C LEU A 17 -8.63 -4.51 13.86
N ASP A 18 -9.43 -4.53 14.93
CA ASP A 18 -10.41 -5.59 15.16
C ASP A 18 -11.52 -5.57 14.11
N GLU A 19 -11.95 -4.39 13.66
CA GLU A 19 -12.93 -4.26 12.59
C GLU A 19 -12.35 -4.78 11.25
N LEU A 20 -11.07 -4.48 10.97
CA LEU A 20 -10.38 -4.99 9.78
C LEU A 20 -10.25 -6.51 9.82
N ILE A 21 -9.87 -7.10 10.96
CA ILE A 21 -9.77 -8.54 11.15
C ILE A 21 -11.14 -9.20 10.95
N ASN A 22 -12.18 -8.67 11.60
CA ASN A 22 -13.53 -9.20 11.51
C ASN A 22 -14.09 -9.17 10.09
N LEU A 23 -13.75 -8.14 9.31
CA LEU A 23 -14.18 -8.02 7.92
C LEU A 23 -13.35 -8.91 6.96
N ALA A 24 -12.05 -9.03 7.19
CA ALA A 24 -11.15 -9.77 6.31
C ALA A 24 -11.22 -11.29 6.52
N ARG A 25 -11.32 -11.78 7.76
CA ARG A 25 -11.30 -13.21 8.10
C ARG A 25 -12.30 -14.05 7.27
N PRO A 26 -13.60 -13.68 7.14
CA PRO A 26 -14.55 -14.45 6.34
C PRO A 26 -14.17 -14.55 4.84
N LEU A 27 -13.40 -13.58 4.32
CA LEU A 27 -12.91 -13.64 2.95
C LEU A 27 -11.90 -14.78 2.77
N PHE A 28 -11.04 -15.02 3.76
CA PHE A 28 -10.06 -16.12 3.73
C PHE A 28 -10.72 -17.48 3.94
N GLU A 29 -11.67 -17.58 4.85
CA GLU A 29 -12.35 -18.84 5.18
C GLU A 29 -13.28 -19.33 4.05
N ASN A 30 -13.95 -18.42 3.33
CA ASN A 30 -15.06 -18.77 2.48
C ASN A 30 -14.87 -18.45 0.98
N ARG A 31 -13.80 -17.75 0.60
CA ARG A 31 -13.66 -17.21 -0.77
C ARG A 31 -12.39 -17.63 -1.50
N ASN A 32 -11.73 -18.72 -1.11
CA ASN A 32 -10.51 -19.18 -1.77
C ASN A 32 -10.82 -19.92 -3.09
N ASN A 33 -11.35 -19.19 -4.06
CA ASN A 33 -11.57 -19.69 -5.42
C ASN A 33 -11.46 -18.57 -6.46
N SER A 34 -11.24 -18.98 -7.70
CA SER A 34 -11.01 -18.03 -8.81
C SER A 34 -12.15 -17.05 -9.02
N ARG A 35 -13.43 -17.50 -8.95
CA ARG A 35 -14.60 -16.64 -9.15
C ARG A 35 -14.65 -15.54 -8.10
N SER A 36 -14.62 -15.92 -6.84
CA SER A 36 -14.66 -14.97 -5.71
C SER A 36 -13.47 -13.99 -5.73
N TYR A 37 -12.28 -14.47 -6.15
CA TYR A 37 -11.10 -13.61 -6.30
C TYR A 37 -11.33 -12.50 -7.33
N TYR A 38 -11.84 -12.85 -8.53
CA TYR A 38 -12.05 -11.85 -9.58
C TYR A 38 -13.22 -10.91 -9.29
N GLU A 39 -14.27 -11.37 -8.61
CA GLU A 39 -15.37 -10.54 -8.12
C GLU A 39 -14.81 -9.50 -7.11
N LEU A 40 -14.03 -9.94 -6.12
CA LEU A 40 -13.45 -9.05 -5.12
C LEU A 40 -12.42 -8.10 -5.73
N ARG A 41 -11.64 -8.55 -6.73
CA ARG A 41 -10.71 -7.69 -7.47
C ARG A 41 -11.45 -6.55 -8.20
N SER A 42 -12.60 -6.85 -8.80
CA SER A 42 -13.43 -5.84 -9.45
C SER A 42 -13.99 -4.83 -8.43
N SER A 43 -14.47 -5.32 -7.30
CA SER A 43 -14.93 -4.48 -6.19
C SER A 43 -13.81 -3.60 -5.64
N TYR A 44 -12.62 -4.15 -5.45
CA TYR A 44 -11.44 -3.40 -5.01
C TYR A 44 -11.07 -2.28 -5.97
N ASN A 45 -11.09 -2.53 -7.27
CA ASN A 45 -10.79 -1.51 -8.28
C ASN A 45 -11.85 -0.39 -8.28
N TRP A 46 -13.11 -0.72 -8.05
CA TRP A 46 -14.15 0.26 -7.85
C TRP A 46 -13.92 1.08 -6.56
N LEU A 47 -13.65 0.41 -5.41
CA LEU A 47 -13.31 1.07 -4.15
C LEU A 47 -12.13 2.04 -4.31
N ASN A 48 -11.06 1.62 -5.01
CA ASN A 48 -9.92 2.47 -5.33
C ASN A 48 -10.32 3.72 -6.12
N SER A 49 -11.28 3.61 -7.04
CA SER A 49 -11.75 4.74 -7.84
C SER A 49 -12.59 5.76 -7.07
N VAL A 50 -13.20 5.35 -5.96
CA VAL A 50 -14.12 6.20 -5.18
C VAL A 50 -13.56 6.68 -3.84
N ILE A 51 -12.54 6.02 -3.30
CA ILE A 51 -11.98 6.29 -1.97
C ILE A 51 -11.48 7.74 -1.82
N THR A 52 -10.98 8.34 -2.89
CA THR A 52 -10.53 9.74 -2.92
C THR A 52 -11.67 10.75 -2.95
N ARG A 53 -12.85 10.34 -3.40
CA ARG A 53 -14.02 11.21 -3.57
C ARG A 53 -14.99 11.11 -2.40
N HIS A 54 -15.03 9.93 -1.78
CA HIS A 54 -15.94 9.62 -0.67
C HIS A 54 -15.11 9.33 0.59
N HIS A 55 -15.08 10.27 1.51
CA HIS A 55 -14.42 10.11 2.82
C HIS A 55 -15.23 9.19 3.76
N SER A 56 -15.75 8.09 3.23
CA SER A 56 -16.47 7.09 4.02
C SER A 56 -15.50 6.17 4.73
N SER A 57 -15.61 6.10 6.06
CA SER A 57 -14.80 5.19 6.87
C SER A 57 -15.08 3.71 6.55
N LEU A 58 -16.28 3.38 6.08
CA LEU A 58 -16.64 2.02 5.66
C LEU A 58 -15.95 1.65 4.33
N ILE A 59 -15.99 2.54 3.33
CA ILE A 59 -15.27 2.34 2.04
C ILE A 59 -13.77 2.11 2.30
N ALA A 60 -13.17 2.88 3.19
CA ALA A 60 -11.76 2.74 3.54
C ALA A 60 -11.44 1.37 4.19
N LEU A 61 -12.31 0.88 5.07
CA LEU A 61 -12.15 -0.40 5.73
C LEU A 61 -12.34 -1.59 4.76
N GLU A 62 -13.39 -1.55 3.93
CA GLU A 62 -13.64 -2.56 2.90
C GLU A 62 -12.48 -2.64 1.90
N ALA A 63 -11.95 -1.48 1.49
CA ALA A 63 -10.78 -1.42 0.61
C ALA A 63 -9.53 -2.03 1.26
N ALA A 64 -9.32 -1.84 2.56
CA ALA A 64 -8.20 -2.43 3.28
C ALA A 64 -8.34 -3.97 3.42
N ALA A 65 -9.53 -4.47 3.72
CA ALA A 65 -9.79 -5.91 3.78
C ALA A 65 -9.60 -6.59 2.41
N ALA A 66 -10.09 -5.96 1.35
CA ALA A 66 -9.92 -6.44 -0.02
C ALA A 66 -8.43 -6.38 -0.46
N PHE A 67 -7.68 -5.34 -0.08
CA PHE A 67 -6.23 -5.24 -0.33
C PHE A 67 -5.48 -6.43 0.28
N LEU A 68 -5.72 -6.73 1.56
CA LEU A 68 -5.11 -7.85 2.26
C LEU A 68 -5.43 -9.19 1.57
N TYR A 69 -6.71 -9.42 1.27
CA TYR A 69 -7.15 -10.64 0.59
C TYR A 69 -6.47 -10.78 -0.78
N LEU A 70 -6.49 -9.74 -1.61
CA LEU A 70 -5.93 -9.79 -2.96
C LEU A 70 -4.41 -10.01 -2.94
N ASN A 71 -3.70 -9.43 -1.99
CA ASN A 71 -2.27 -9.69 -1.82
C ASN A 71 -2.00 -11.16 -1.47
N ARG A 72 -2.75 -11.73 -0.53
CA ARG A 72 -2.50 -13.10 -0.03
C ARG A 72 -3.00 -14.19 -0.99
N HIS A 73 -4.03 -13.91 -1.78
CA HIS A 73 -4.61 -14.86 -2.76
C HIS A 73 -4.08 -14.63 -4.18
N GLY A 74 -3.45 -13.50 -4.44
CA GLY A 74 -2.87 -13.16 -5.72
C GLY A 74 -1.55 -13.88 -6.01
N TYR A 75 -1.24 -14.05 -7.29
CA TYR A 75 -0.02 -14.73 -7.74
C TYR A 75 1.24 -14.10 -7.12
N ASN A 76 2.01 -14.89 -6.41
CA ASN A 76 3.26 -14.52 -5.69
C ASN A 76 3.13 -13.34 -4.72
N GLY A 77 1.94 -13.04 -4.22
CA GLY A 77 1.73 -11.89 -3.33
C GLY A 77 2.07 -10.54 -3.96
N LEU A 78 2.10 -10.47 -5.29
CA LEU A 78 2.46 -9.27 -6.02
C LEU A 78 1.40 -8.17 -5.84
N TYR A 79 1.86 -6.92 -5.86
CA TYR A 79 1.02 -5.76 -6.12
C TYR A 79 1.37 -5.19 -7.50
N ARG A 80 0.41 -5.17 -8.39
CA ARG A 80 0.60 -4.64 -9.75
C ARG A 80 -0.68 -4.01 -10.25
N VAL A 81 -0.56 -2.85 -10.90
CA VAL A 81 -1.67 -2.16 -11.56
C VAL A 81 -1.44 -2.05 -13.08
N ASN A 82 -2.53 -1.95 -13.83
CA ASN A 82 -2.47 -1.64 -15.25
C ASN A 82 -2.30 -0.12 -15.48
N ARG A 83 -2.26 0.31 -16.75
CA ARG A 83 -2.11 1.73 -17.13
C ARG A 83 -3.27 2.62 -16.63
N LYS A 84 -4.41 2.03 -16.26
CA LYS A 84 -5.56 2.74 -15.68
C LYS A 84 -5.50 2.86 -14.16
N GLY A 85 -4.45 2.30 -13.52
CA GLY A 85 -4.32 2.24 -12.06
C GLY A 85 -5.14 1.10 -11.41
N GLU A 86 -5.69 0.17 -12.19
CA GLU A 86 -6.47 -0.94 -11.68
C GLU A 86 -5.56 -2.13 -11.33
N PHE A 87 -5.76 -2.70 -10.14
CA PHE A 87 -5.07 -3.92 -9.71
C PHE A 87 -5.38 -5.08 -10.67
N ASN A 88 -4.35 -5.75 -11.20
CA ASN A 88 -4.48 -6.72 -12.27
C ASN A 88 -3.73 -8.04 -12.05
N VAL A 89 -3.28 -8.33 -10.83
CA VAL A 89 -2.64 -9.60 -10.50
C VAL A 89 -3.65 -10.75 -10.66
N PRO A 90 -3.25 -11.90 -11.27
CA PRO A 90 -4.13 -13.04 -11.39
C PRO A 90 -4.23 -13.82 -10.07
N PHE A 91 -5.25 -14.68 -9.97
CA PHE A 91 -5.43 -15.60 -8.83
C PHE A 91 -4.24 -16.55 -8.70
N GLY A 92 -3.69 -16.69 -7.48
CA GLY A 92 -2.47 -17.45 -7.20
C GLY A 92 -2.66 -18.97 -7.06
N LYS A 93 -3.93 -19.45 -6.93
CA LYS A 93 -4.29 -20.87 -6.78
C LYS A 93 -3.65 -21.57 -5.58
N TYR A 94 -3.39 -20.85 -4.50
CA TYR A 94 -2.91 -21.45 -3.26
C TYR A 94 -4.01 -22.30 -2.61
N ALA A 95 -3.63 -23.46 -2.06
CA ALA A 95 -4.58 -24.35 -1.36
C ALA A 95 -5.15 -23.68 -0.11
N GLU A 96 -4.29 -23.04 0.67
CA GLU A 96 -4.65 -22.38 1.93
C GLU A 96 -3.87 -21.08 2.10
N PRO A 97 -4.41 -19.93 1.61
CA PRO A 97 -3.80 -18.63 1.82
C PRO A 97 -3.79 -18.28 3.32
N TYR A 98 -2.61 -17.97 3.83
CA TYR A 98 -2.42 -17.64 5.24
C TYR A 98 -3.04 -16.31 5.64
N PHE A 99 -3.88 -16.31 6.69
CA PHE A 99 -4.43 -15.10 7.30
C PHE A 99 -3.49 -14.59 8.41
N PRO A 100 -2.83 -13.42 8.24
CA PRO A 100 -1.72 -12.99 9.08
C PRO A 100 -2.19 -12.21 10.32
N GLU A 101 -3.15 -12.74 11.11
CA GLU A 101 -3.70 -11.99 12.25
C GLU A 101 -2.66 -11.68 13.33
N ALA A 102 -1.79 -12.64 13.65
CA ALA A 102 -0.79 -12.43 14.67
C ALA A 102 0.17 -11.30 14.30
N GLU A 103 0.61 -11.28 13.04
CA GLU A 103 1.49 -10.23 12.51
C GLU A 103 0.79 -8.88 12.43
N MET A 104 -0.51 -8.85 12.08
CA MET A 104 -1.30 -7.63 12.07
C MET A 104 -1.39 -7.02 13.47
N ARG A 105 -1.60 -7.84 14.50
CA ARG A 105 -1.66 -7.38 15.90
C ARG A 105 -0.31 -6.87 16.38
N LEU A 106 0.77 -7.61 16.13
CA LEU A 106 2.13 -7.18 16.48
C LEU A 106 2.52 -5.89 15.77
N PHE A 107 2.16 -5.74 14.50
CA PHE A 107 2.42 -4.52 13.74
C PHE A 107 1.65 -3.33 14.33
N ALA A 108 0.36 -3.49 14.63
CA ALA A 108 -0.46 -2.43 15.19
C ALA A 108 0.04 -1.98 16.57
N GLU A 109 0.41 -2.92 17.44
CA GLU A 109 1.04 -2.66 18.74
C GLU A 109 2.34 -1.85 18.55
N LYS A 110 3.25 -2.33 17.70
CA LYS A 110 4.51 -1.63 17.43
C LYS A 110 4.33 -0.23 16.85
N ALA A 111 3.38 -0.07 15.94
CA ALA A 111 3.06 1.23 15.36
C ALA A 111 2.50 2.20 16.41
N SER A 112 1.69 1.71 17.35
CA SER A 112 1.20 2.50 18.48
C SER A 112 2.33 2.93 19.41
N ASP A 113 3.19 2.01 19.83
CA ASP A 113 4.30 2.26 20.74
C ASP A 113 5.29 3.29 20.18
N THR A 114 5.55 3.21 18.87
CA THR A 114 6.45 4.12 18.17
C THR A 114 5.77 5.40 17.68
N LYS A 115 4.44 5.54 17.88
CA LYS A 115 3.62 6.64 17.35
C LYS A 115 3.77 6.82 15.83
N ALA A 116 3.82 5.69 15.12
CA ALA A 116 4.03 5.68 13.67
C ALA A 116 2.88 6.39 12.93
N VAL A 117 3.23 7.22 11.94
CA VAL A 117 2.28 7.94 11.09
C VAL A 117 2.43 7.50 9.64
N PHE A 118 1.32 7.14 8.99
CA PHE A 118 1.30 6.70 7.59
C PHE A 118 0.76 7.81 6.69
N ILE A 119 1.62 8.32 5.80
CA ILE A 119 1.32 9.48 4.97
C ILE A 119 1.24 9.07 3.49
N HIS A 120 0.09 9.37 2.86
CA HIS A 120 -0.06 9.30 1.41
C HIS A 120 0.42 10.61 0.81
N SER A 121 1.64 10.61 0.27
CA SER A 121 2.26 11.80 -0.31
C SER A 121 3.39 11.41 -1.28
N ASP A 122 3.70 12.28 -2.20
CA ASP A 122 4.95 12.25 -2.96
C ASP A 122 6.12 12.70 -2.07
N PHE A 123 7.31 12.12 -2.26
CA PHE A 123 8.50 12.46 -1.47
C PHE A 123 8.90 13.94 -1.59
N ARG A 124 8.59 14.57 -2.72
CA ARG A 124 8.85 16.01 -2.94
C ARG A 124 8.11 16.91 -1.97
N GLN A 125 6.95 16.42 -1.48
CA GLN A 125 6.15 17.11 -0.48
C GLN A 125 6.48 16.60 0.93
N SER A 126 6.53 15.28 1.13
CA SER A 126 6.66 14.70 2.46
C SER A 126 8.02 14.94 3.10
N ILE A 127 9.13 15.00 2.35
CA ILE A 127 10.46 15.26 2.93
C ILE A 127 10.53 16.66 3.54
N PRO A 128 10.21 17.76 2.82
CA PRO A 128 10.18 19.09 3.40
C PRO A 128 9.22 19.22 4.59
N ASP A 129 8.00 18.66 4.48
CA ASP A 129 6.99 18.77 5.53
C ASP A 129 7.45 18.10 6.84
N VAL A 130 8.02 16.90 6.75
CA VAL A 130 8.53 16.18 7.95
C VAL A 130 9.71 16.91 8.59
N MET A 131 10.62 17.45 7.80
CA MET A 131 11.78 18.16 8.32
C MET A 131 11.45 19.50 9.00
N GLN A 132 10.32 20.12 8.66
CA GLN A 132 9.80 21.27 9.42
C GLN A 132 9.30 20.88 10.81
N LEU A 133 8.93 19.62 11.02
CA LEU A 133 8.38 19.11 12.28
C LEU A 133 9.41 18.41 13.16
N ALA A 134 10.53 17.95 12.59
CA ALA A 134 11.53 17.15 13.30
C ALA A 134 12.95 17.48 12.82
N HIS A 135 13.67 18.30 13.59
CA HIS A 135 15.02 18.73 13.24
C HIS A 135 16.09 17.63 13.34
N ASP A 136 15.87 16.61 14.19
CA ASP A 136 16.80 15.49 14.42
C ASP A 136 16.29 14.19 13.78
N ALA A 137 15.74 14.28 12.56
CA ALA A 137 15.20 13.11 11.88
C ALA A 137 16.26 12.37 11.07
N VAL A 138 16.17 11.02 11.07
CA VAL A 138 16.88 10.16 10.12
C VAL A 138 15.93 9.81 8.99
N ILE A 139 16.34 10.07 7.75
CA ILE A 139 15.55 9.75 6.56
C ILE A 139 16.10 8.47 5.93
N TYR A 140 15.28 7.42 5.90
CA TYR A 140 15.55 6.21 5.12
C TYR A 140 14.79 6.27 3.81
N CYS A 141 15.50 6.14 2.69
CA CYS A 141 14.93 6.16 1.34
C CYS A 141 15.16 4.84 0.63
N ASP A 142 14.08 4.22 0.17
CA ASP A 142 14.10 3.00 -0.65
C ASP A 142 13.27 3.23 -1.94
N PRO A 143 13.78 4.06 -2.88
CA PRO A 143 13.09 4.32 -4.13
C PRO A 143 13.17 3.11 -5.06
N PRO A 144 12.24 2.97 -6.02
CA PRO A 144 12.34 1.97 -7.08
C PRO A 144 13.67 2.06 -7.82
N TYR A 145 14.28 0.91 -8.11
CA TYR A 145 15.56 0.88 -8.83
C TYR A 145 15.39 1.30 -10.30
N ILE A 146 16.45 1.87 -10.85
CA ILE A 146 16.51 2.17 -12.30
C ILE A 146 16.51 0.83 -13.04
N PRO A 147 15.57 0.58 -13.97
CA PRO A 147 15.54 -0.65 -14.75
C PRO A 147 16.85 -0.83 -15.52
N ALA A 148 17.45 -2.01 -15.44
CA ALA A 148 18.67 -2.34 -16.19
C ALA A 148 18.43 -2.51 -17.71
N SER A 149 17.15 -2.60 -18.13
CA SER A 149 16.73 -2.70 -19.55
C SER A 149 15.30 -2.17 -19.72
N ASP A 150 14.91 -1.81 -20.93
CA ASP A 150 13.56 -1.34 -21.27
C ASP A 150 12.45 -2.37 -20.98
N THR A 151 12.82 -3.65 -20.91
CA THR A 151 11.90 -4.75 -20.58
C THR A 151 11.77 -5.02 -19.07
N ALA A 152 12.65 -4.47 -18.25
CA ALA A 152 12.68 -4.64 -16.79
C ALA A 152 11.81 -3.62 -16.04
N ASN A 153 10.77 -3.07 -16.68
CA ASN A 153 9.87 -2.08 -16.10
C ASN A 153 8.92 -2.72 -15.06
N PHE A 154 9.46 -3.07 -13.90
CA PHE A 154 8.70 -3.60 -12.74
C PHE A 154 8.18 -2.49 -11.82
N THR A 155 7.76 -1.35 -12.36
CA THR A 155 7.11 -0.34 -11.51
C THR A 155 5.68 -0.75 -11.23
N ALA A 156 5.48 -1.32 -10.06
CA ALA A 156 4.21 -1.85 -9.58
C ALA A 156 3.09 -0.80 -9.42
N TYR A 157 3.40 0.49 -9.49
CA TYR A 157 2.51 1.60 -9.11
C TYR A 157 1.99 2.45 -10.27
N GLY A 158 2.05 1.95 -11.49
CA GLY A 158 1.43 2.59 -12.67
C GLY A 158 2.22 3.73 -13.33
N LYS A 159 3.15 4.39 -12.63
CA LYS A 159 4.08 5.37 -13.19
C LYS A 159 5.52 4.91 -12.92
N PRO A 160 6.42 4.96 -13.93
CA PRO A 160 7.82 4.64 -13.71
C PRO A 160 8.46 5.70 -12.78
N PHE A 161 9.35 5.26 -11.89
CA PHE A 161 10.23 6.15 -11.15
C PHE A 161 11.46 6.40 -12.03
N THR A 162 11.55 7.60 -12.58
CA THR A 162 12.52 7.94 -13.62
C THR A 162 13.86 8.39 -13.04
N LEU A 163 14.88 8.54 -13.89
CA LEU A 163 16.15 9.15 -13.49
C LEU A 163 15.98 10.59 -12.95
N ASP A 164 15.01 11.33 -13.50
CA ASP A 164 14.70 12.67 -13.02
C ASP A 164 14.02 12.65 -11.64
N ASP A 165 13.24 11.61 -11.34
CA ASP A 165 12.71 11.40 -9.99
C ASP A 165 13.84 11.10 -8.99
N HIS A 166 14.86 10.29 -9.37
CA HIS A 166 16.04 10.07 -8.54
C HIS A 166 16.83 11.38 -8.30
N ARG A 167 17.02 12.19 -9.33
CA ARG A 167 17.67 13.50 -9.19
C ARG A 167 16.88 14.43 -8.28
N ALA A 168 15.56 14.44 -8.42
CA ALA A 168 14.68 15.23 -7.55
C ALA A 168 14.74 14.76 -6.09
N LEU A 169 14.81 13.43 -5.85
CA LEU A 169 14.97 12.87 -4.50
C LEU A 169 16.30 13.34 -3.86
N VAL A 170 17.41 13.21 -4.60
CA VAL A 170 18.71 13.68 -4.12
C VAL A 170 18.66 15.19 -3.82
N ALA A 171 18.07 16.00 -4.70
CA ALA A 171 17.93 17.44 -4.49
C ALA A 171 17.12 17.78 -3.22
N ALA A 172 16.01 17.06 -2.98
CA ALA A 172 15.20 17.23 -1.77
C ALA A 172 15.99 16.89 -0.50
N LEU A 173 16.74 15.77 -0.50
CA LEU A 173 17.58 15.38 0.64
C LEU A 173 18.71 16.38 0.92
N VAL A 174 19.37 16.88 -0.12
CA VAL A 174 20.43 17.90 0.00
C VAL A 174 19.86 19.21 0.56
N ALA A 175 18.65 19.58 0.13
CA ALA A 175 18.02 20.83 0.61
C ALA A 175 17.73 20.80 2.10
N VAL A 176 17.24 19.65 2.64
CA VAL A 176 16.92 19.53 4.08
C VAL A 176 18.16 19.29 4.94
N ASN A 177 19.25 18.73 4.40
CA ASN A 177 20.50 18.54 5.15
C ASN A 177 21.33 19.84 5.33
N ARG A 178 20.92 20.92 4.68
CA ARG A 178 21.61 22.23 4.76
C ARG A 178 20.91 23.19 5.74
N GLN A 179 19.82 22.80 6.33
CA GLN A 179 19.10 23.57 7.36
C GLN A 179 19.54 23.14 8.75
#